data_588cecd76649bb5d247eae01ca2fbe3f
#
_entry.id   588cecd76649bb5d247eae01ca2fbe3f
#
_cell.length_a   1.000
_cell.length_b   1.000
_cell.length_c   1.000
_cell.angle_alpha   90.00
_cell.angle_beta   90.00
_cell.angle_gamma   90.00
#
_symmetry.space_group_name_H-M   'P 1'
#
loop_
_entity.id
_entity.type
_entity.pdbx_description
1 polymer ?
#
loop_
_entity_poly.entity_id
_entity_poly.type
_entity_poly.pdbx_seq_one_letter_code
_entity_poly.pdbx_strand_id
1 'polypeptide(L)'
;MAKFYLFAITILFSSSFLIGCNNADNNKAIVTDSANAKVVIDTTEYFNLRPKLEKDYGYSHAVKIGNDLKISGAVSMTDSGVVIGPGNMELQMKNCYSDLGKILQHYGYTFDDVYAENIYTTDMKEFERVSGFRNSIYKKQFPTGTWLEVKGLALVNQLIEIDMEAHKVK
;
A
#
# COMPACT_ATOMS: atom_id res chain seq x y z
N MET A 1 -1.31 -55.66 50.13
CA MET A 1 -1.75 -54.48 50.98
C MET A 1 -1.23 -53.22 50.31
N ALA A 2 -2.07 -52.54 49.53
CA ALA A 2 -1.73 -51.31 48.78
C ALA A 2 -2.34 -50.11 49.51
N LYS A 3 -1.49 -49.13 49.88
CA LYS A 3 -1.92 -47.90 50.50
C LYS A 3 -2.20 -46.88 49.43
N PHE A 4 -3.45 -46.42 49.34
CA PHE A 4 -3.87 -45.28 48.54
C PHE A 4 -3.56 -43.99 49.28
N TYR A 5 -2.81 -43.06 48.65
CA TYR A 5 -2.69 -41.65 49.09
C TYR A 5 -3.63 -40.81 48.28
N LEU A 6 -4.55 -40.17 48.98
CA LEU A 6 -5.53 -39.22 48.46
C LEU A 6 -4.86 -37.84 48.43
N PHE A 7 -4.63 -37.29 47.22
CA PHE A 7 -4.19 -35.87 47.07
C PHE A 7 -5.43 -34.99 46.88
N ALA A 8 -5.66 -34.12 47.84
CA ALA A 8 -6.69 -33.09 47.75
C ALA A 8 -6.16 -31.96 46.90
N ILE A 9 -6.83 -31.68 45.75
CA ILE A 9 -6.57 -30.54 44.89
C ILE A 9 -7.51 -29.40 45.34
N THR A 10 -6.94 -28.36 45.93
CA THR A 10 -7.64 -27.14 46.28
C THR A 10 -7.79 -26.26 45.04
N ILE A 11 -8.99 -26.12 44.50
CA ILE A 11 -9.28 -25.24 43.38
C ILE A 11 -9.55 -23.84 43.94
N LEU A 12 -8.65 -22.89 43.67
CA LEU A 12 -8.90 -21.48 43.91
C LEU A 12 -9.76 -20.93 42.77
N PHE A 13 -10.98 -20.52 43.12
CA PHE A 13 -11.83 -19.73 42.25
C PHE A 13 -11.33 -18.27 42.25
N SER A 14 -10.77 -17.83 41.16
CA SER A 14 -10.45 -16.42 40.93
C SER A 14 -11.58 -15.79 40.13
N SER A 15 -12.11 -14.72 40.70
CA SER A 15 -13.27 -13.94 40.31
C SER A 15 -13.18 -13.34 38.91
N SER A 16 -14.26 -13.50 38.17
CA SER A 16 -14.52 -12.91 36.85
C SER A 16 -14.59 -11.38 36.93
N PHE A 17 -13.72 -10.70 36.23
CA PHE A 17 -13.89 -9.30 35.89
C PHE A 17 -14.73 -9.20 34.61
N LEU A 18 -15.94 -8.66 34.77
CA LEU A 18 -16.78 -8.23 33.65
C LEU A 18 -16.19 -6.94 33.09
N ILE A 19 -15.58 -7.03 31.89
CA ILE A 19 -15.22 -5.84 31.13
C ILE A 19 -16.43 -5.50 30.26
N GLY A 20 -17.02 -4.34 30.57
CA GLY A 20 -18.10 -3.77 29.80
C GLY A 20 -17.65 -3.40 28.39
N CYS A 21 -18.39 -3.88 27.42
CA CYS A 21 -18.27 -3.43 26.05
C CYS A 21 -18.77 -1.98 25.94
N ASN A 22 -17.89 -1.03 25.70
CA ASN A 22 -18.26 0.26 25.13
C ASN A 22 -17.93 0.27 23.66
N ASN A 23 -18.95 0.57 22.87
CA ASN A 23 -18.92 0.74 21.43
C ASN A 23 -18.09 1.94 20.98
N ALA A 24 -17.61 1.80 19.76
CA ALA A 24 -17.19 2.83 18.81
C ALA A 24 -15.76 3.38 18.96
N ASP A 25 -14.92 2.98 18.11
CA ASP A 25 -14.06 3.66 17.14
C ASP A 25 -13.00 2.68 16.63
N ASN A 26 -13.33 2.02 15.54
CA ASN A 26 -12.59 0.88 14.98
C ASN A 26 -11.41 1.32 14.09
N ASN A 27 -10.49 2.18 14.55
CA ASN A 27 -9.31 2.49 13.74
C ASN A 27 -8.03 2.80 14.55
N LYS A 28 -7.84 2.19 15.73
CA LYS A 28 -6.60 2.39 16.50
C LYS A 28 -5.95 1.06 16.88
N ALA A 29 -4.84 0.74 16.24
CA ALA A 29 -3.93 -0.30 16.72
C ALA A 29 -2.95 0.33 17.74
N ILE A 30 -2.86 -0.25 18.94
CA ILE A 30 -1.92 0.18 19.98
C ILE A 30 -0.72 -0.79 19.97
N VAL A 31 0.46 -0.28 19.63
CA VAL A 31 1.73 -1.02 19.77
C VAL A 31 2.44 -0.47 20.99
N THR A 32 2.70 -1.33 21.99
CA THR A 32 3.44 -0.96 23.22
C THR A 32 4.86 -1.50 23.15
N ASP A 33 5.87 -0.63 23.23
CA ASP A 33 7.27 -1.01 23.43
C ASP A 33 7.68 -0.75 24.90
N SER A 34 8.33 -1.75 25.50
CA SER A 34 8.49 -1.88 26.95
C SER A 34 9.78 -1.23 27.44
N ALA A 35 9.80 0.07 27.70
CA ALA A 35 10.66 0.72 28.71
C ALA A 35 10.41 2.24 28.84
N ASN A 36 9.76 2.87 27.85
CA ASN A 36 9.26 4.25 27.90
C ASN A 36 8.12 4.33 26.86
N ALA A 37 7.01 3.71 27.18
CA ALA A 37 5.91 3.51 26.22
C ALA A 37 5.32 4.85 25.77
N LYS A 38 5.91 5.43 24.73
CA LYS A 38 5.22 6.37 23.88
C LYS A 38 4.19 5.56 23.11
N VAL A 39 2.91 5.70 23.48
CA VAL A 39 1.82 5.12 22.69
C VAL A 39 1.87 5.76 21.31
N VAL A 40 2.39 5.04 20.33
CA VAL A 40 2.31 5.43 18.92
C VAL A 40 0.93 4.98 18.43
N ILE A 41 0.05 5.94 18.23
CA ILE A 41 -1.25 5.68 17.60
C ILE A 41 -0.98 5.74 16.09
N ASP A 42 -0.90 4.59 15.45
CA ASP A 42 -0.87 4.53 14.00
C ASP A 42 -2.27 4.87 13.48
N THR A 43 -2.37 6.00 12.79
CA THR A 43 -3.60 6.40 12.08
C THR A 43 -3.56 5.86 10.67
N THR A 44 -4.68 5.31 10.21
CA THR A 44 -4.85 4.92 8.81
C THR A 44 -5.43 6.11 8.05
N GLU A 45 -4.72 6.55 7.01
CA GLU A 45 -5.10 7.68 6.16
C GLU A 45 -5.27 7.20 4.71
N TYR A 46 -6.45 7.44 4.12
CA TYR A 46 -6.73 7.11 2.71
C TYR A 46 -6.65 8.36 1.84
N PHE A 47 -6.18 8.18 0.62
CA PHE A 47 -6.09 9.26 -0.37
C PHE A 47 -6.68 8.81 -1.71
N ASN A 48 -7.40 9.72 -2.34
CA ASN A 48 -8.00 9.54 -3.66
C ASN A 48 -7.49 10.63 -4.60
N LEU A 49 -6.74 10.22 -5.62
CA LEU A 49 -6.23 11.14 -6.64
C LEU A 49 -7.34 11.62 -7.58
N ARG A 50 -8.30 10.71 -7.88
CA ARG A 50 -9.49 10.94 -8.71
C ARG A 50 -10.75 10.49 -7.97
N PRO A 51 -11.24 11.26 -6.96
CA PRO A 51 -12.21 10.76 -5.97
C PRO A 51 -13.49 10.18 -6.57
N LYS A 52 -14.02 10.82 -7.63
CA LYS A 52 -15.26 10.33 -8.27
C LYS A 52 -15.03 9.00 -8.96
N LEU A 53 -13.99 8.91 -9.76
CA LEU A 53 -13.66 7.72 -10.54
C LEU A 53 -13.32 6.53 -9.63
N GLU A 54 -12.48 6.76 -8.63
CA GLU A 54 -12.05 5.75 -7.68
C GLU A 54 -13.22 5.23 -6.83
N LYS A 55 -14.15 6.10 -6.47
CA LYS A 55 -15.41 5.70 -5.82
C LYS A 55 -16.26 4.81 -6.74
N ASP A 56 -16.37 5.17 -8.01
CA ASP A 56 -17.16 4.40 -8.99
C ASP A 56 -16.55 3.01 -9.23
N TYR A 57 -15.22 2.89 -9.17
CA TYR A 57 -14.48 1.62 -9.27
C TYR A 57 -14.30 0.87 -7.94
N GLY A 58 -14.60 1.51 -6.79
CA GLY A 58 -14.57 0.87 -5.47
C GLY A 58 -13.18 0.67 -4.89
N TYR A 59 -12.23 1.61 -5.10
CA TYR A 59 -10.90 1.56 -4.51
C TYR A 59 -10.42 2.91 -4.00
N SER A 60 -9.37 2.93 -3.17
CA SER A 60 -8.61 4.12 -2.80
C SER A 60 -7.25 4.10 -3.48
N HIS A 61 -6.78 5.26 -3.94
CA HIS A 61 -5.51 5.32 -4.67
C HIS A 61 -4.31 5.06 -3.78
N ALA A 62 -4.38 5.48 -2.51
CA ALA A 62 -3.34 5.17 -1.55
C ALA A 62 -3.89 5.01 -0.13
N VAL A 63 -3.16 4.27 0.69
CA VAL A 63 -3.34 4.17 2.13
C VAL A 63 -2.01 4.33 2.84
N LYS A 64 -1.97 5.20 3.85
CA LYS A 64 -0.82 5.38 4.75
C LYS A 64 -1.16 4.82 6.12
N ILE A 65 -0.27 3.99 6.68
CA ILE A 65 -0.37 3.42 8.03
C ILE A 65 0.97 3.65 8.72
N GLY A 66 1.00 4.54 9.71
CA GLY A 66 2.25 4.94 10.33
C GLY A 66 3.23 5.55 9.32
N ASN A 67 4.35 4.87 9.08
CA ASN A 67 5.37 5.27 8.11
C ASN A 67 5.32 4.48 6.79
N ASP A 68 4.35 3.57 6.66
CA ASP A 68 4.16 2.78 5.44
C ASP A 68 3.12 3.42 4.54
N LEU A 69 3.43 3.52 3.25
CA LEU A 69 2.53 4.02 2.22
C LEU A 69 2.40 2.96 1.13
N LYS A 70 1.16 2.48 0.93
CA LYS A 70 0.79 1.61 -0.19
C LYS A 70 0.03 2.42 -1.22
N ILE A 71 0.47 2.36 -2.48
CA ILE A 71 -0.13 3.07 -3.60
C ILE A 71 -0.67 2.04 -4.59
N SER A 72 -1.93 2.18 -4.95
CA SER A 72 -2.61 1.36 -5.96
C SER A 72 -2.07 1.64 -7.37
N GLY A 73 -2.39 0.77 -8.33
CA GLY A 73 -1.95 0.90 -9.70
C GLY A 73 -2.30 2.24 -10.34
N ALA A 74 -1.28 2.95 -10.78
CA ALA A 74 -1.40 4.18 -11.55
C ALA A 74 -1.39 3.83 -13.04
N VAL A 75 -2.35 4.39 -13.77
CA VAL A 75 -2.51 4.23 -15.22
C VAL A 75 -2.65 5.59 -15.90
N SER A 76 -2.30 5.65 -17.19
CA SER A 76 -2.38 6.91 -17.95
C SER A 76 -3.80 7.24 -18.37
N MET A 77 -4.47 8.09 -17.58
CA MET A 77 -5.84 8.53 -17.86
C MET A 77 -6.15 9.93 -17.33
N THR A 78 -7.21 10.53 -17.88
CA THR A 78 -7.78 11.78 -17.37
C THR A 78 -8.53 11.54 -16.05
N ASP A 79 -8.96 12.63 -15.38
CA ASP A 79 -9.80 12.53 -14.18
C ASP A 79 -11.20 11.96 -14.47
N SER A 80 -11.62 11.93 -15.73
CA SER A 80 -12.87 11.29 -16.17
C SER A 80 -12.69 9.85 -16.66
N GLY A 81 -11.47 9.27 -16.56
CA GLY A 81 -11.20 7.88 -16.94
C GLY A 81 -10.92 7.65 -18.42
N VAL A 82 -10.66 8.69 -19.21
CA VAL A 82 -10.27 8.54 -20.62
C VAL A 82 -8.77 8.27 -20.71
N VAL A 83 -8.37 7.21 -21.41
CA VAL A 83 -6.96 6.85 -21.62
C VAL A 83 -6.22 7.95 -22.36
N ILE A 84 -5.07 8.37 -21.84
CA ILE A 84 -4.16 9.34 -22.47
C ILE A 84 -3.03 8.59 -23.16
N GLY A 85 -2.77 8.94 -24.44
CA GLY A 85 -1.69 8.36 -25.22
C GLY A 85 -1.91 6.90 -25.65
N PRO A 86 -3.06 6.53 -26.27
CA PRO A 86 -3.24 5.20 -26.85
C PRO A 86 -2.07 4.86 -27.79
N GLY A 87 -1.50 3.66 -27.63
CA GLY A 87 -0.36 3.21 -28.43
C GLY A 87 1.00 3.85 -28.10
N ASN A 88 1.07 4.74 -27.11
CA ASN A 88 2.33 5.41 -26.72
C ASN A 88 2.76 5.02 -25.30
N MET A 89 3.55 3.94 -25.20
CA MET A 89 4.07 3.39 -23.96
C MET A 89 4.85 4.42 -23.14
N GLU A 90 5.74 5.18 -23.79
CA GLU A 90 6.58 6.17 -23.11
C GLU A 90 5.75 7.28 -22.46
N LEU A 91 4.75 7.80 -23.19
CA LEU A 91 3.84 8.81 -22.64
C LEU A 91 3.01 8.24 -21.49
N GLN A 92 2.47 7.03 -21.64
CA GLN A 92 1.68 6.40 -20.58
C GLN A 92 2.54 6.15 -19.33
N MET A 93 3.76 5.65 -19.49
CA MET A 93 4.70 5.47 -18.37
C MET A 93 5.00 6.81 -17.66
N LYS A 94 5.28 7.88 -18.40
CA LYS A 94 5.50 9.22 -17.82
C LYS A 94 4.31 9.72 -17.01
N ASN A 95 3.08 9.48 -17.50
CA ASN A 95 1.85 9.85 -16.80
C ASN A 95 1.66 9.02 -15.52
N CYS A 96 1.93 7.72 -15.54
CA CYS A 96 1.91 6.87 -14.34
C CYS A 96 2.85 7.42 -13.26
N TYR A 97 4.11 7.69 -13.59
CA TYR A 97 5.08 8.24 -12.63
C TYR A 97 4.73 9.66 -12.18
N SER A 98 4.09 10.47 -13.03
CA SER A 98 3.58 11.78 -12.63
C SER A 98 2.51 11.65 -11.55
N ASP A 99 1.57 10.72 -11.69
CA ASP A 99 0.51 10.48 -10.73
C ASP A 99 1.04 9.88 -9.43
N LEU A 100 1.94 8.89 -9.52
CA LEU A 100 2.64 8.32 -8.35
C LEU A 100 3.42 9.39 -7.58
N GLY A 101 4.10 10.29 -8.30
CA GLY A 101 4.82 11.41 -7.69
C GLY A 101 3.92 12.38 -6.94
N LYS A 102 2.70 12.67 -7.45
CA LYS A 102 1.70 13.50 -6.74
C LYS A 102 1.25 12.85 -5.44
N ILE A 103 1.04 11.52 -5.45
CA ILE A 103 0.61 10.78 -4.27
C ILE A 103 1.74 10.73 -3.22
N LEU A 104 2.96 10.42 -3.65
CA LEU A 104 4.14 10.48 -2.77
C LEU A 104 4.27 11.86 -2.13
N GLN A 105 4.19 12.93 -2.92
CA GLN A 105 4.30 14.30 -2.45
C GLN A 105 3.19 14.68 -1.46
N HIS A 106 1.95 14.21 -1.67
CA HIS A 106 0.83 14.46 -0.76
C HIS A 106 1.15 14.03 0.67
N TYR A 107 1.82 12.90 0.83
CA TYR A 107 2.23 12.38 2.13
C TYR A 107 3.67 12.79 2.54
N GLY A 108 4.32 13.63 1.73
CA GLY A 108 5.69 14.09 1.96
C GLY A 108 6.76 13.04 1.67
N TYR A 109 6.46 11.99 0.88
CA TYR A 109 7.41 11.00 0.38
C TYR A 109 8.03 11.44 -0.94
N THR A 110 9.11 10.79 -1.31
CA THR A 110 9.79 10.91 -2.59
C THR A 110 10.01 9.52 -3.20
N PHE A 111 10.47 9.44 -4.44
CA PHE A 111 10.85 8.16 -5.04
C PHE A 111 12.03 7.48 -4.34
N ASP A 112 12.83 8.23 -3.57
CA ASP A 112 13.91 7.66 -2.74
C ASP A 112 13.40 6.89 -1.50
N ASP A 113 12.12 7.05 -1.15
CA ASP A 113 11.44 6.34 -0.05
C ASP A 113 10.73 5.07 -0.55
N VAL A 114 10.66 4.85 -1.87
CA VAL A 114 10.02 3.68 -2.49
C VAL A 114 10.92 2.46 -2.36
N TYR A 115 10.42 1.39 -1.73
CA TYR A 115 11.16 0.16 -1.54
C TYR A 115 10.67 -1.00 -2.42
N ALA A 116 9.43 -0.92 -2.93
CA ALA A 116 8.87 -1.91 -3.85
C ALA A 116 8.06 -1.24 -4.96
N GLU A 117 8.14 -1.79 -6.17
CA GLU A 117 7.42 -1.34 -7.37
C GLU A 117 7.06 -2.54 -8.21
N ASN A 118 5.80 -2.65 -8.64
CA ASN A 118 5.39 -3.65 -9.61
C ASN A 118 4.91 -2.95 -10.88
N ILE A 119 5.28 -3.52 -12.02
CA ILE A 119 4.91 -3.03 -13.34
C ILE A 119 4.17 -4.13 -14.09
N TYR A 120 2.98 -3.78 -14.54
CA TYR A 120 2.14 -4.61 -15.40
C TYR A 120 2.05 -3.94 -16.75
N THR A 121 2.40 -4.65 -17.80
CA THR A 121 2.38 -4.11 -19.18
C THR A 121 1.71 -5.06 -20.14
N THR A 122 1.11 -4.53 -21.20
CA THR A 122 0.56 -5.34 -22.29
C THR A 122 1.57 -5.56 -23.43
N ASP A 123 2.78 -4.96 -23.32
CA ASP A 123 3.87 -5.11 -24.29
C ASP A 123 5.22 -4.94 -23.57
N MET A 124 5.78 -6.05 -23.10
CA MET A 124 7.06 -6.07 -22.37
C MET A 124 8.21 -5.55 -23.24
N LYS A 125 8.23 -5.88 -24.51
CA LYS A 125 9.30 -5.46 -25.42
C LYS A 125 9.32 -3.93 -25.58
N GLU A 126 8.16 -3.33 -25.73
CA GLU A 126 8.05 -1.88 -25.84
C GLU A 126 8.35 -1.18 -24.50
N PHE A 127 7.91 -1.77 -23.38
CA PHE A 127 8.28 -1.27 -22.06
C PHE A 127 9.80 -1.28 -21.85
N GLU A 128 10.49 -2.40 -22.16
CA GLU A 128 11.95 -2.49 -22.03
C GLU A 128 12.65 -1.42 -22.87
N ARG A 129 12.17 -1.15 -24.08
CA ARG A 129 12.74 -0.14 -24.98
C ARG A 129 12.73 1.27 -24.38
N VAL A 130 11.69 1.60 -23.59
CA VAL A 130 11.52 2.94 -22.99
C VAL A 130 11.85 3.00 -21.50
N SER A 131 12.26 1.89 -20.88
CA SER A 131 12.52 1.76 -19.43
C SER A 131 13.60 2.69 -18.90
N GLY A 132 14.42 3.27 -19.76
CA GLY A 132 15.41 4.29 -19.39
C GLY A 132 14.80 5.49 -18.66
N PHE A 133 13.57 5.86 -18.98
CA PHE A 133 12.85 6.90 -18.23
C PHE A 133 12.61 6.48 -16.77
N ARG A 134 12.05 5.28 -16.56
CA ARG A 134 11.86 4.70 -15.21
C ARG A 134 13.17 4.70 -14.43
N ASN A 135 14.26 4.22 -15.05
CA ASN A 135 15.55 4.15 -14.40
C ASN A 135 16.10 5.52 -14.01
N SER A 136 15.72 6.59 -14.71
CA SER A 136 16.15 7.95 -14.41
C SER A 136 15.46 8.58 -13.21
N ILE A 137 14.34 8.00 -12.72
CA ILE A 137 13.57 8.51 -11.58
C ILE A 137 14.27 8.20 -10.27
N TYR A 138 14.79 6.98 -10.10
CA TYR A 138 15.45 6.52 -8.89
C TYR A 138 16.90 7.02 -8.82
N LYS A 139 17.21 7.84 -7.80
CA LYS A 139 18.52 8.50 -7.70
C LYS A 139 19.48 7.81 -6.74
N LYS A 140 18.96 7.16 -5.68
CA LYS A 140 19.78 6.49 -4.66
C LYS A 140 19.88 5.00 -4.90
N GLN A 141 18.72 4.33 -4.95
CA GLN A 141 18.63 2.88 -5.04
C GLN A 141 17.38 2.50 -5.83
N PHE A 142 17.47 1.48 -6.67
CA PHE A 142 16.29 0.89 -7.29
C PHE A 142 15.46 0.14 -6.24
N PRO A 143 14.12 0.27 -6.28
CA PRO A 143 13.24 -0.55 -5.45
C PRO A 143 13.32 -2.03 -5.87
N THR A 144 12.95 -2.93 -4.96
CA THR A 144 12.60 -4.29 -5.37
C THR A 144 11.38 -4.24 -6.29
N GLY A 145 11.24 -5.20 -7.21
CA GLY A 145 10.08 -5.13 -8.10
C GLY A 145 9.91 -6.33 -8.99
N THR A 146 8.72 -6.41 -9.56
CA THR A 146 8.32 -7.45 -10.51
C THR A 146 7.77 -6.79 -11.76
N TRP A 147 8.20 -7.26 -12.93
CA TRP A 147 7.68 -6.85 -14.23
C TRP A 147 6.91 -8.01 -14.84
N LEU A 148 5.65 -7.78 -15.20
CA LEU A 148 4.77 -8.80 -15.75
C LEU A 148 4.13 -8.32 -17.04
N GLU A 149 4.22 -9.14 -18.09
CA GLU A 149 3.35 -8.96 -19.23
C GLU A 149 2.00 -9.59 -18.96
N VAL A 150 0.93 -8.81 -19.14
CA VAL A 150 -0.44 -9.19 -18.88
C VAL A 150 -1.27 -9.16 -20.15
N LYS A 151 -2.34 -9.94 -20.21
CA LYS A 151 -3.22 -10.01 -21.39
C LYS A 151 -3.93 -8.69 -21.68
N GLY A 152 -4.17 -7.87 -20.67
CA GLY A 152 -4.84 -6.58 -20.76
C GLY A 152 -4.95 -5.92 -19.39
N LEU A 153 -5.18 -4.62 -19.38
CA LEU A 153 -5.47 -3.79 -18.20
C LEU A 153 -6.94 -3.43 -18.16
N ALA A 154 -7.35 -2.64 -17.15
CA ALA A 154 -8.77 -2.35 -16.89
C ALA A 154 -9.48 -1.66 -18.06
N LEU A 155 -8.80 -0.80 -18.80
CA LEU A 155 -9.36 -0.13 -19.97
C LEU A 155 -8.60 -0.52 -21.24
N VAL A 156 -9.34 -0.58 -22.35
CA VAL A 156 -8.75 -0.77 -23.69
C VAL A 156 -7.75 0.35 -23.97
N ASN A 157 -6.61 0.01 -24.59
CA ASN A 157 -5.50 0.93 -24.90
C ASN A 157 -4.67 1.40 -23.70
N GLN A 158 -4.90 0.93 -22.49
CA GLN A 158 -3.90 1.01 -21.44
C GLN A 158 -2.76 0.02 -21.74
N LEU A 159 -1.53 0.51 -21.70
CA LEU A 159 -0.34 -0.28 -22.02
C LEU A 159 0.49 -0.61 -20.78
N ILE A 160 0.36 0.16 -19.73
CA ILE A 160 1.14 0.03 -18.50
C ILE A 160 0.34 0.47 -17.29
N GLU A 161 0.54 -0.25 -16.20
CA GLU A 161 0.08 0.06 -14.85
C GLU A 161 1.24 -0.13 -13.87
N ILE A 162 1.38 0.74 -12.89
CA ILE A 162 2.49 0.72 -11.92
C ILE A 162 1.94 0.93 -10.52
N ASP A 163 2.20 0.01 -9.60
CA ASP A 163 1.95 0.18 -8.16
C ASP A 163 3.26 0.32 -7.37
N MET A 164 3.17 0.90 -6.17
CA MET A 164 4.35 1.16 -5.33
C MET A 164 4.05 0.99 -3.84
N GLU A 165 5.12 0.66 -3.11
CA GLU A 165 5.15 0.75 -1.65
C GLU A 165 6.35 1.61 -1.21
N ALA A 166 6.10 2.52 -0.28
CA ALA A 166 7.13 3.41 0.25
C ALA A 166 7.14 3.38 1.79
N HIS A 167 8.32 3.59 2.37
CA HIS A 167 8.53 3.64 3.80
C HIS A 167 9.45 4.79 4.17
N LYS A 168 9.13 5.53 5.26
CA LYS A 168 10.02 6.52 5.85
C LYS A 168 10.67 5.98 7.10
N VAL A 169 12.01 5.92 7.08
CA VAL A 169 12.80 5.71 8.30
C VAL A 169 12.73 6.99 9.14
N LYS A 170 12.43 6.86 10.43
CA LYS A 170 12.43 7.98 11.38
C LYS A 170 13.85 8.43 11.70
#